data_bc885e8a30a272370354972c7644a15e
#
_entry.id   bc885e8a30a272370354972c7644a15e
#
_cell.length_a   1.000
_cell.length_b   1.000
_cell.length_c   1.000
_cell.angle_alpha   90.00
_cell.angle_beta   90.00
_cell.angle_gamma   90.00
#
_symmetry.space_group_name_H-M   'P 1'
#
loop_
_entity.id
_entity.type
_entity.pdbx_description
1 polymer ?
#
loop_
_entity_poly.entity_id
_entity_poly.type
_entity_poly.pdbx_seq_one_letter_code
_entity_poly.pdbx_strand_id
1 'polypeptide(L)'
;AETPLQTWLTEEVGPVEATFEAADVRAGTELALVELIRSGVTAVGDMYFETAAVADAVAQSGLRARLGFGIVTVTKDEAVAQADMDETLRVARERDGAADGRIRTAVMPHSLTSVGEPYLAEAAERSAAAGLPLHFHANETVGEVEPVVTDHDQRPIAYADELGLLRDSY
;
A
#
# COMPACT_ATOMS: atom_id res chain seq x y z
N ALA A 1 -26.79 -0.74 -3.63
CA ALA A 1 -26.65 0.72 -3.67
C ALA A 1 -25.18 1.02 -3.83
N GLU A 2 -24.84 1.96 -4.68
CA GLU A 2 -23.44 2.39 -4.86
C GLU A 2 -23.10 3.34 -3.71
N THR A 3 -22.34 2.87 -2.74
CA THR A 3 -21.82 3.70 -1.65
C THR A 3 -20.55 4.39 -2.12
N PRO A 4 -20.35 5.69 -1.86
CA PRO A 4 -19.09 6.37 -2.12
C PRO A 4 -17.93 5.64 -1.44
N LEU A 5 -16.76 5.59 -2.10
CA LEU A 5 -15.58 4.83 -1.63
C LEU A 5 -15.25 5.16 -0.16
N GLN A 6 -15.14 6.43 0.19
CA GLN A 6 -14.78 6.85 1.54
C GLN A 6 -15.79 6.35 2.59
N THR A 7 -17.08 6.49 2.32
CA THR A 7 -18.14 5.99 3.21
C THR A 7 -18.05 4.47 3.36
N TRP A 8 -17.86 3.76 2.24
CA TRP A 8 -17.73 2.31 2.26
C TRP A 8 -16.51 1.86 3.08
N LEU A 9 -15.36 2.51 2.91
CA LEU A 9 -14.15 2.19 3.67
C LEU A 9 -14.32 2.47 5.16
N THR A 10 -14.92 3.61 5.54
CA THR A 10 -14.99 4.01 6.96
C THR A 10 -16.14 3.36 7.74
N GLU A 11 -17.27 3.10 7.09
CA GLU A 11 -18.48 2.61 7.77
C GLU A 11 -18.68 1.09 7.65
N GLU A 12 -18.20 0.48 6.55
CA GLU A 12 -18.44 -0.93 6.27
C GLU A 12 -17.15 -1.78 6.41
N VAL A 13 -16.05 -1.36 5.77
CA VAL A 13 -14.82 -2.16 5.72
C VAL A 13 -13.99 -1.96 6.98
N GLY A 14 -13.65 -0.73 7.34
CA GLY A 14 -12.73 -0.43 8.44
C GLY A 14 -13.13 -1.03 9.79
N PRO A 15 -14.41 -1.00 10.21
CA PRO A 15 -14.84 -1.67 11.45
C PRO A 15 -14.61 -3.17 11.45
N VAL A 16 -14.67 -3.83 10.28
CA VAL A 16 -14.42 -5.27 10.14
C VAL A 16 -12.91 -5.52 10.12
N GLU A 17 -12.15 -4.77 9.33
CA GLU A 17 -10.69 -4.88 9.26
C GLU A 17 -10.01 -4.68 10.61
N ALA A 18 -10.54 -3.78 11.44
CA ALA A 18 -10.03 -3.54 12.80
C ALA A 18 -10.12 -4.77 13.73
N THR A 19 -10.86 -5.81 13.33
CA THR A 19 -10.96 -7.06 14.08
C THR A 19 -10.06 -8.18 13.55
N PHE A 20 -9.40 -7.97 12.42
CA PHE A 20 -8.57 -9.00 11.79
C PHE A 20 -7.26 -9.19 12.54
N GLU A 21 -6.88 -10.45 12.66
CA GLU A 21 -5.57 -10.89 13.09
C GLU A 21 -4.79 -11.45 11.90
N ALA A 22 -3.49 -11.68 12.07
CA ALA A 22 -2.62 -12.24 11.02
C ALA A 22 -3.17 -13.55 10.42
N ALA A 23 -3.85 -14.37 11.23
CA ALA A 23 -4.46 -15.62 10.76
C ALA A 23 -5.63 -15.40 9.81
N ASP A 24 -6.44 -14.36 10.03
CA ASP A 24 -7.58 -14.01 9.18
C ASP A 24 -7.08 -13.47 7.84
N VAL A 25 -6.11 -12.56 7.87
CA VAL A 25 -5.47 -12.01 6.67
C VAL A 25 -4.83 -13.14 5.86
N ARG A 26 -4.14 -14.07 6.51
CA ARG A 26 -3.57 -15.24 5.85
C ARG A 26 -4.63 -16.09 5.16
N ALA A 27 -5.72 -16.44 5.86
CA ALA A 27 -6.79 -17.26 5.29
C ALA A 27 -7.46 -16.57 4.09
N GLY A 28 -7.75 -15.27 4.19
CA GLY A 28 -8.27 -14.46 3.08
C GLY A 28 -7.31 -14.43 1.88
N THR A 29 -6.02 -14.26 2.14
CA THR A 29 -4.98 -14.27 1.12
C THR A 29 -4.90 -15.64 0.43
N GLU A 30 -4.89 -16.74 1.17
CA GLU A 30 -4.85 -18.09 0.60
C GLU A 30 -6.05 -18.35 -0.31
N LEU A 31 -7.25 -17.91 0.07
CA LEU A 31 -8.44 -18.01 -0.77
C LEU A 31 -8.30 -17.17 -2.04
N ALA A 32 -7.89 -15.91 -1.92
CA ALA A 32 -7.68 -15.01 -3.04
C ALA A 32 -6.64 -15.57 -4.03
N LEU A 33 -5.53 -16.14 -3.53
CA LEU A 33 -4.49 -16.74 -4.37
C LEU A 33 -5.02 -17.92 -5.18
N VAL A 34 -5.93 -18.74 -4.62
CA VAL A 34 -6.59 -19.84 -5.37
C VAL A 34 -7.43 -19.27 -6.53
N GLU A 35 -8.21 -18.23 -6.28
CA GLU A 35 -9.03 -17.59 -7.30
C GLU A 35 -8.17 -16.94 -8.39
N LEU A 36 -7.12 -16.23 -8.01
CA LEU A 36 -6.17 -15.58 -8.90
C LEU A 36 -5.46 -16.57 -9.82
N ILE A 37 -4.94 -17.68 -9.27
CA ILE A 37 -4.29 -18.74 -10.04
C ILE A 37 -5.29 -19.35 -11.04
N ARG A 38 -6.50 -19.65 -10.63
CA ARG A 38 -7.54 -20.24 -11.49
C ARG A 38 -7.99 -19.30 -12.60
N SER A 39 -7.90 -18.00 -12.38
CA SER A 39 -8.21 -16.97 -13.40
C SER A 39 -7.02 -16.63 -14.32
N GLY A 40 -5.85 -17.26 -14.10
CA GLY A 40 -4.67 -17.06 -14.93
C GLY A 40 -3.78 -15.87 -14.51
N VAL A 41 -3.98 -15.31 -13.33
CA VAL A 41 -3.10 -14.27 -12.78
C VAL A 41 -1.78 -14.90 -12.39
N THR A 42 -0.67 -14.25 -12.78
CA THR A 42 0.69 -14.75 -12.54
C THR A 42 1.49 -13.89 -11.56
N ALA A 43 1.04 -12.67 -11.30
CA ALA A 43 1.65 -11.75 -10.35
C ALA A 43 0.59 -10.83 -9.75
N VAL A 44 0.81 -10.43 -8.49
CA VAL A 44 -0.05 -9.50 -7.76
C VAL A 44 0.75 -8.33 -7.20
N GLY A 45 0.12 -7.15 -7.09
CA GLY A 45 0.56 -6.06 -6.24
C GLY A 45 -0.37 -6.01 -5.04
N ASP A 46 0.16 -6.07 -3.83
CA ASP A 46 -0.63 -6.06 -2.61
C ASP A 46 -0.11 -5.02 -1.62
N MET A 47 -1.01 -4.14 -1.22
CA MET A 47 -0.81 -3.09 -0.24
C MET A 47 -1.79 -3.34 0.91
N TYR A 48 -1.32 -3.96 1.98
CA TYR A 48 -2.20 -4.32 3.08
C TYR A 48 -1.48 -4.34 4.43
N PHE A 49 -2.22 -4.62 5.49
CA PHE A 49 -1.69 -4.89 6.82
C PHE A 49 -1.21 -6.34 6.90
N GLU A 50 -0.55 -6.71 8.02
CA GLU A 50 -0.09 -8.08 8.21
C GLU A 50 0.71 -8.66 7.01
N THR A 51 1.50 -7.81 6.37
CA THR A 51 2.24 -8.13 5.14
C THR A 51 3.11 -9.38 5.26
N ALA A 52 3.56 -9.71 6.48
CA ALA A 52 4.30 -10.95 6.74
C ALA A 52 3.44 -12.20 6.48
N ALA A 53 2.17 -12.19 6.92
CA ALA A 53 1.24 -13.29 6.70
C ALA A 53 0.88 -13.44 5.21
N VAL A 54 0.71 -12.31 4.51
CA VAL A 54 0.52 -12.27 3.05
C VAL A 54 1.74 -12.87 2.33
N ALA A 55 2.95 -12.46 2.69
CA ALA A 55 4.18 -12.94 2.08
C ALA A 55 4.36 -14.46 2.25
N ASP A 56 4.04 -14.99 3.42
CA ASP A 56 4.13 -16.42 3.68
C ASP A 56 3.13 -17.23 2.84
N ALA A 57 1.89 -16.73 2.66
CA ALA A 57 0.89 -17.35 1.78
C ALA A 57 1.32 -17.28 0.31
N VAL A 58 1.81 -16.15 -0.16
CA VAL A 58 2.33 -15.99 -1.53
C VAL A 58 3.51 -16.91 -1.78
N ALA A 59 4.45 -17.02 -0.84
CA ALA A 59 5.62 -17.91 -0.98
C ALA A 59 5.20 -19.36 -1.23
N GLN A 60 4.15 -19.83 -0.56
CA GLN A 60 3.62 -21.19 -0.70
C GLN A 60 2.80 -21.39 -1.98
N SER A 61 2.15 -20.34 -2.50
CA SER A 61 1.29 -20.44 -3.68
C SER A 61 2.03 -20.61 -5.00
N GLY A 62 3.28 -20.22 -5.07
CA GLY A 62 4.07 -20.16 -6.31
C GLY A 62 3.88 -18.88 -7.14
N LEU A 63 2.95 -18.01 -6.81
CA LEU A 63 2.77 -16.71 -7.48
C LEU A 63 3.94 -15.75 -7.24
N ARG A 64 4.04 -14.77 -8.13
CA ARG A 64 4.87 -13.60 -7.90
C ARG A 64 4.06 -12.51 -7.21
N ALA A 65 4.72 -11.72 -6.36
CA ALA A 65 4.09 -10.58 -5.74
C ALA A 65 5.05 -9.41 -5.58
N ARG A 66 4.48 -8.19 -5.63
CA ARG A 66 5.07 -6.99 -5.07
C ARG A 66 4.25 -6.62 -3.84
N LEU A 67 4.87 -6.68 -2.67
CA LEU A 67 4.19 -6.51 -1.39
C LEU A 67 4.70 -5.26 -0.69
N GLY A 68 3.82 -4.62 0.07
CA GLY A 68 4.20 -3.54 0.98
C GLY A 68 3.16 -3.32 2.06
N PHE A 69 3.63 -2.81 3.19
CA PHE A 69 2.74 -2.36 4.25
C PHE A 69 2.09 -1.04 3.83
N GLY A 70 0.77 -0.98 3.89
CA GLY A 70 -0.02 0.20 3.52
C GLY A 70 0.09 1.30 4.57
N ILE A 71 0.74 2.41 4.21
CA ILE A 71 0.90 3.56 5.10
C ILE A 71 -0.34 4.44 4.98
N VAL A 72 -1.03 4.68 6.10
CA VAL A 72 -2.14 5.64 6.25
C VAL A 72 -1.88 6.47 7.49
N THR A 73 -1.83 7.80 7.38
CA THR A 73 -1.40 8.66 8.49
C THR A 73 -2.43 9.69 8.93
N VAL A 74 -3.37 10.11 8.07
CA VAL A 74 -4.27 11.24 8.34
C VAL A 74 -5.22 11.06 9.52
N THR A 75 -5.42 9.81 9.98
CA THR A 75 -6.30 9.49 11.13
C THR A 75 -5.52 8.96 12.33
N LYS A 76 -4.19 9.05 12.31
CA LYS A 76 -3.30 8.46 13.31
C LYS A 76 -2.51 9.53 14.06
N ASP A 77 -2.16 9.22 15.31
CA ASP A 77 -1.18 10.01 16.05
C ASP A 77 0.19 9.92 15.37
N GLU A 78 1.02 10.96 15.55
CA GLU A 78 2.36 11.05 14.96
C GLU A 78 3.22 9.81 15.27
N ALA A 79 3.18 9.32 16.51
CA ALA A 79 3.95 8.13 16.91
C ALA A 79 3.50 6.87 16.17
N VAL A 80 2.20 6.72 15.93
CA VAL A 80 1.64 5.58 15.18
C VAL A 80 1.95 5.73 13.70
N ALA A 81 1.81 6.94 13.14
CA ALA A 81 2.17 7.22 11.75
C ALA A 81 3.66 6.92 11.47
N GLN A 82 4.54 7.33 12.40
CA GLN A 82 5.98 7.04 12.29
C GLN A 82 6.26 5.53 12.39
N ALA A 83 5.55 4.81 13.25
CA ALA A 83 5.68 3.35 13.35
C ALA A 83 5.29 2.64 12.04
N ASP A 84 4.25 3.10 11.33
CA ASP A 84 3.89 2.59 10.02
C ASP A 84 4.99 2.83 8.97
N MET A 85 5.62 4.01 9.01
CA MET A 85 6.76 4.34 8.16
C MET A 85 7.95 3.41 8.40
N ASP A 86 8.22 3.08 9.65
CA ASP A 86 9.30 2.15 10.02
C ASP A 86 8.95 0.71 9.66
N GLU A 87 7.69 0.31 9.85
CA GLU A 87 7.19 -1.03 9.51
C GLU A 87 7.29 -1.32 8.01
N THR A 88 6.94 -0.36 7.14
CA THR A 88 7.06 -0.56 5.69
C THR A 88 8.51 -0.88 5.28
N LEU A 89 9.49 -0.20 5.87
CA LEU A 89 10.90 -0.48 5.58
C LEU A 89 11.39 -1.78 6.20
N ARG A 90 10.90 -2.13 7.39
CA ARG A 90 11.23 -3.40 8.03
C ARG A 90 10.76 -4.56 7.15
N VAL A 91 9.50 -4.54 6.74
CA VAL A 91 8.91 -5.56 5.85
C VAL A 91 9.67 -5.63 4.53
N ALA A 92 9.97 -4.46 3.95
CA ALA A 92 10.70 -4.41 2.70
C ALA A 92 12.07 -5.11 2.79
N ARG A 93 12.85 -4.82 3.84
CA ARG A 93 14.17 -5.43 4.04
C ARG A 93 14.11 -6.94 4.31
N GLU A 94 13.11 -7.37 5.07
CA GLU A 94 12.97 -8.77 5.47
C GLU A 94 12.43 -9.68 4.36
N ARG A 95 11.63 -9.13 3.44
CA ARG A 95 10.87 -9.91 2.46
C ARG A 95 11.31 -9.70 1.01
N ASP A 96 12.10 -8.67 0.69
CA ASP A 96 12.55 -8.48 -0.68
C ASP A 96 13.46 -9.63 -1.13
N GLY A 97 13.17 -10.19 -2.30
CA GLY A 97 13.87 -11.34 -2.84
C GLY A 97 13.45 -12.70 -2.27
N ALA A 98 12.50 -12.74 -1.33
CA ALA A 98 12.01 -13.98 -0.76
C ALA A 98 11.38 -14.90 -1.82
N ALA A 99 11.19 -16.19 -1.46
CA ALA A 99 10.62 -17.22 -2.32
C ALA A 99 11.33 -17.32 -3.70
N ASP A 100 12.66 -17.40 -3.68
CA ASP A 100 13.53 -17.47 -4.87
C ASP A 100 13.34 -16.26 -5.83
N GLY A 101 13.18 -15.06 -5.25
CA GLY A 101 13.01 -13.81 -5.99
C GLY A 101 11.59 -13.58 -6.52
N ARG A 102 10.63 -14.42 -6.21
CA ARG A 102 9.22 -14.23 -6.61
C ARG A 102 8.53 -13.14 -5.82
N ILE A 103 8.95 -12.88 -4.59
CA ILE A 103 8.45 -11.77 -3.78
C ILE A 103 9.43 -10.59 -3.90
N ARG A 104 8.91 -9.46 -4.31
CA ARG A 104 9.58 -8.17 -4.30
C ARG A 104 8.77 -7.23 -3.43
N THR A 105 9.40 -6.19 -2.93
CA THR A 105 8.75 -5.23 -2.05
C THR A 105 8.74 -3.82 -2.63
N ALA A 106 7.91 -2.96 -2.04
CA ALA A 106 7.84 -1.53 -2.33
C ALA A 106 7.52 -0.75 -1.06
N VAL A 107 7.84 0.52 -1.03
CA VAL A 107 7.30 1.47 -0.06
C VAL A 107 5.92 1.89 -0.55
N MET A 108 4.88 1.72 0.27
CA MET A 108 3.50 1.85 -0.17
C MET A 108 2.70 2.89 0.64
N PRO A 109 2.94 4.21 0.45
CA PRO A 109 2.00 5.22 0.93
C PRO A 109 0.67 5.02 0.21
N HIS A 110 -0.43 4.90 0.98
CA HIS A 110 -1.71 4.48 0.42
C HIS A 110 -2.20 5.41 -0.71
N SER A 111 -2.36 6.69 -0.43
CA SER A 111 -2.77 7.69 -1.43
C SER A 111 -2.35 9.11 -1.02
N LEU A 112 -2.49 10.06 -1.94
CA LEU A 112 -2.15 11.47 -1.69
C LEU A 112 -3.08 12.16 -0.67
N THR A 113 -4.23 11.58 -0.37
CA THR A 113 -5.21 12.13 0.57
C THR A 113 -5.28 11.37 1.90
N SER A 114 -4.79 10.15 1.94
CA SER A 114 -4.77 9.33 3.16
C SER A 114 -3.43 9.36 3.90
N VAL A 115 -2.40 9.93 3.27
CA VAL A 115 -1.06 10.12 3.85
C VAL A 115 -0.73 11.60 3.87
N GLY A 116 -0.38 12.13 5.04
CA GLY A 116 0.00 13.54 5.18
C GLY A 116 1.27 13.87 4.39
N GLU A 117 1.34 15.08 3.84
CA GLU A 117 2.43 15.54 2.97
C GLU A 117 3.85 15.28 3.53
N PRO A 118 4.15 15.53 4.84
CA PRO A 118 5.47 15.23 5.39
C PRO A 118 5.85 13.75 5.26
N TYR A 119 4.89 12.85 5.44
CA TYR A 119 5.10 11.40 5.32
C TYR A 119 5.20 10.94 3.86
N LEU A 120 4.52 11.61 2.92
CA LEU A 120 4.68 11.37 1.48
C LEU A 120 6.11 11.69 1.04
N ALA A 121 6.63 12.87 1.42
CA ALA A 121 8.00 13.27 1.14
C ALA A 121 9.01 12.30 1.79
N GLU A 122 8.80 11.94 3.06
CA GLU A 122 9.62 10.97 3.77
C GLU A 122 9.59 9.58 3.10
N ALA A 123 8.42 9.12 2.63
CA ALA A 123 8.31 7.85 1.89
C ALA A 123 9.13 7.89 0.60
N ALA A 124 9.11 9.01 -0.13
CA ALA A 124 9.93 9.20 -1.32
C ALA A 124 11.43 9.13 -1.01
N GLU A 125 11.89 9.82 0.03
CA GLU A 125 13.28 9.82 0.47
C GLU A 125 13.75 8.43 0.92
N ARG A 126 12.97 7.78 1.78
CA ARG A 126 13.28 6.44 2.32
C ARG A 126 13.29 5.37 1.23
N SER A 127 12.36 5.45 0.29
CA SER A 127 12.29 4.58 -0.90
C SER A 127 13.57 4.70 -1.72
N ALA A 128 14.00 5.93 -2.03
CA ALA A 128 15.23 6.17 -2.77
C ALA A 128 16.47 5.67 -2.04
N ALA A 129 16.59 5.98 -0.75
CA ALA A 129 17.71 5.55 0.07
C ALA A 129 17.83 4.02 0.17
N ALA A 130 16.70 3.32 0.13
CA ALA A 130 16.62 1.86 0.16
C ALA A 130 16.72 1.20 -1.22
N GLY A 131 16.68 1.96 -2.32
CA GLY A 131 16.63 1.41 -3.68
C GLY A 131 15.34 0.63 -3.97
N LEU A 132 14.23 1.01 -3.31
CA LEU A 132 12.93 0.36 -3.44
C LEU A 132 11.99 1.22 -4.28
N PRO A 133 11.07 0.63 -5.06
CA PRO A 133 10.04 1.38 -5.75
C PRO A 133 8.98 1.92 -4.78
N LEU A 134 8.30 2.98 -5.21
CA LEU A 134 7.06 3.46 -4.61
C LEU A 134 5.86 2.84 -5.33
N HIS A 135 4.79 2.59 -4.57
CA HIS A 135 3.50 2.17 -5.11
C HIS A 135 2.40 2.85 -4.29
N PHE A 136 1.51 3.56 -4.94
CA PHE A 136 0.41 4.30 -4.30
C PHE A 136 -0.79 4.43 -5.23
N HIS A 137 -1.97 4.73 -4.66
CA HIS A 137 -3.17 5.07 -5.42
C HIS A 137 -3.17 6.54 -5.78
N ALA A 138 -3.58 6.86 -7.01
CA ALA A 138 -3.74 8.23 -7.47
C ALA A 138 -4.88 8.34 -8.50
N ASN A 139 -5.64 9.43 -8.44
CA ASN A 139 -6.80 9.69 -9.31
C ASN A 139 -7.90 8.61 -9.20
N GLU A 140 -8.06 7.98 -8.04
CA GLU A 140 -9.00 6.87 -7.86
C GLU A 140 -10.45 7.33 -7.96
N THR A 141 -10.78 8.43 -7.30
CA THR A 141 -12.14 8.99 -7.27
C THR A 141 -12.11 10.52 -7.39
N VAL A 142 -13.27 11.10 -7.71
CA VAL A 142 -13.46 12.57 -7.67
C VAL A 142 -13.17 13.11 -6.28
N GLY A 143 -13.56 12.38 -5.22
CA GLY A 143 -13.31 12.74 -3.84
C GLY A 143 -11.82 12.78 -3.44
N GLU A 144 -10.95 12.12 -4.20
CA GLU A 144 -9.50 12.26 -4.07
C GLU A 144 -8.96 13.44 -4.90
N VAL A 145 -9.47 13.59 -6.13
CA VAL A 145 -8.94 14.60 -7.08
C VAL A 145 -9.28 16.02 -6.65
N GLU A 146 -10.55 16.28 -6.26
CA GLU A 146 -11.01 17.63 -5.95
C GLU A 146 -10.24 18.29 -4.78
N PRO A 147 -10.00 17.64 -3.63
CA PRO A 147 -9.19 18.22 -2.56
C PRO A 147 -7.77 18.57 -3.02
N VAL A 148 -7.09 17.68 -3.74
CA VAL A 148 -5.73 17.95 -4.23
C VAL A 148 -5.72 19.18 -5.16
N VAL A 149 -6.68 19.28 -6.07
CA VAL A 149 -6.78 20.45 -6.95
C VAL A 149 -7.09 21.72 -6.17
N THR A 150 -7.96 21.63 -5.16
CA THR A 150 -8.36 22.80 -4.36
C THR A 150 -7.22 23.32 -3.49
N ASP A 151 -6.49 22.41 -2.85
CA ASP A 151 -5.50 22.74 -1.83
C ASP A 151 -4.11 23.05 -2.44
N HIS A 152 -3.79 22.44 -3.58
CA HIS A 152 -2.46 22.53 -4.21
C HIS A 152 -2.46 23.18 -5.61
N ASP A 153 -3.63 23.55 -6.17
CA ASP A 153 -3.79 24.09 -7.54
C ASP A 153 -3.17 23.18 -8.62
N GLN A 154 -3.11 21.87 -8.35
CA GLN A 154 -2.50 20.84 -9.19
C GLN A 154 -3.35 19.58 -9.23
N ARG A 155 -3.24 18.82 -10.31
CA ARG A 155 -3.82 17.47 -10.36
C ARG A 155 -2.94 16.49 -9.59
N PRO A 156 -3.50 15.39 -9.05
CA PRO A 156 -2.79 14.45 -8.18
C PRO A 156 -1.44 13.95 -8.71
N ILE A 157 -1.33 13.65 -10.00
CA ILE A 157 -0.06 13.17 -10.57
C ILE A 157 1.00 14.27 -10.60
N ALA A 158 0.64 15.52 -10.93
CA ALA A 158 1.58 16.63 -10.91
C ALA A 158 2.03 16.95 -9.48
N TYR A 159 1.12 16.88 -8.53
CA TYR A 159 1.43 17.03 -7.11
C TYR A 159 2.34 15.91 -6.59
N ALA A 160 2.08 14.66 -6.98
CA ALA A 160 2.96 13.53 -6.66
C ALA A 160 4.39 13.71 -7.20
N ASP A 161 4.52 14.28 -8.41
CA ASP A 161 5.82 14.58 -9.02
C ASP A 161 6.55 15.67 -8.23
N GLU A 162 5.87 16.74 -7.82
CA GLU A 162 6.42 17.80 -6.97
C GLU A 162 6.94 17.26 -5.64
N LEU A 163 6.22 16.32 -5.02
CA LEU A 163 6.63 15.64 -3.79
C LEU A 163 7.77 14.62 -4.00
N GLY A 164 8.21 14.41 -5.23
CA GLY A 164 9.28 13.45 -5.56
C GLY A 164 8.85 11.98 -5.49
N LEU A 165 7.53 11.72 -5.56
CA LEU A 165 7.01 10.35 -5.59
C LEU A 165 7.19 9.69 -6.96
N LEU A 166 7.29 10.48 -8.04
CA LEU A 166 7.55 10.01 -9.40
C LEU A 166 9.03 10.21 -9.71
N ARG A 167 9.76 9.13 -9.95
CA ARG A 167 11.20 9.17 -10.22
C ARG A 167 11.54 8.39 -11.48
N ASP A 168 12.47 8.92 -12.27
CA ASP A 168 12.97 8.35 -13.53
C ASP A 168 13.88 7.13 -13.35
N SER A 169 13.89 6.47 -12.23
CA SER A 169 14.95 5.52 -11.89
C SER A 169 14.42 4.11 -11.60
N TYR A 170 14.03 3.42 -12.66
CA TYR A 170 14.04 1.94 -12.63
C TYR A 170 14.40 1.36 -13.99
#